data_5470c1651e81be685427f18a01f9c107
#
_entry.id   5470c1651e81be685427f18a01f9c107
#
_cell.length_a   1.000
_cell.length_b   1.000
_cell.length_c   1.000
_cell.angle_alpha   90.00
_cell.angle_beta   90.00
_cell.angle_gamma   90.00
#
_symmetry.space_group_name_H-M   'P 1'
#
loop_
_entity.id
_entity.type
_entity.pdbx_description
1 polymer ?
#
loop_
_entity_poly.entity_id
_entity_poly.type
_entity_poly.pdbx_seq_one_letter_code
_entity_poly.pdbx_strand_id
1 'polypeptide(L)'
;MDITFTKGNWERYFQYAYTWRFPETPKFRQEEDCIVNTRDGIRQNGCDFTSILLKDRYGEGTRISFSASFESYGAPLLMIAEDLEKDSDGNLRFGHYQEVALWENGFNVWDIHKGESSFNIEWLLRNDFPLTPGQRHEVTVELRKKRLKIWVDDRSCELYVPSLPEKVYLGITACEGINRFYRLTLEQE
;
A
#
# COMPACT_ATOMS: atom_id res chain seq x y z
N MET A 1 16.38 6.61 -0.42
CA MET A 1 16.38 5.31 -1.13
C MET A 1 15.55 5.47 -2.40
N ASP A 2 15.96 4.87 -3.49
CA ASP A 2 15.23 4.90 -4.77
C ASP A 2 15.23 3.48 -5.36
N ILE A 3 14.05 2.89 -5.53
CA ILE A 3 13.86 1.51 -5.96
C ILE A 3 12.98 1.53 -7.21
N THR A 4 13.55 1.17 -8.35
CA THR A 4 12.78 0.86 -9.54
C THR A 4 12.38 -0.63 -9.51
N PHE A 5 11.15 -0.92 -9.91
CA PHE A 5 10.67 -2.32 -9.95
C PHE A 5 11.09 -3.03 -11.23
N THR A 6 12.39 -2.94 -11.56
CA THR A 6 13.03 -3.69 -12.63
C THR A 6 13.66 -4.97 -12.09
N LYS A 7 13.83 -5.96 -12.96
CA LYS A 7 14.34 -7.30 -12.59
C LYS A 7 15.65 -7.24 -11.81
N GLY A 8 15.69 -7.91 -10.66
CA GLY A 8 16.87 -8.04 -9.80
C GLY A 8 17.19 -6.82 -8.94
N ASN A 9 16.37 -5.78 -8.97
CA ASN A 9 16.66 -4.53 -8.25
C ASN A 9 15.88 -4.37 -6.94
N TRP A 10 14.69 -4.91 -6.83
CA TRP A 10 13.78 -4.61 -5.72
C TRP A 10 13.71 -5.73 -4.66
N GLU A 11 13.84 -7.01 -5.00
CA GLU A 11 13.54 -8.16 -4.13
C GLU A 11 14.34 -8.14 -2.82
N ARG A 12 15.56 -7.61 -2.87
CA ARG A 12 16.44 -7.54 -1.69
C ARG A 12 15.95 -6.59 -0.60
N TYR A 13 15.13 -5.60 -0.95
CA TYR A 13 14.62 -4.59 -0.03
C TYR A 13 13.34 -5.00 0.66
N PHE A 14 12.59 -5.93 0.08
CA PHE A 14 11.25 -6.28 0.51
C PHE A 14 11.15 -7.67 1.10
N GLN A 15 10.12 -7.86 1.88
CA GLN A 15 9.62 -9.14 2.36
C GLN A 15 8.12 -9.20 2.10
N TYR A 16 7.60 -10.40 1.82
CA TYR A 16 6.16 -10.60 1.70
C TYR A 16 5.53 -10.58 3.09
N ALA A 17 4.36 -9.96 3.20
CA ALA A 17 3.51 -10.01 4.37
C ALA A 17 2.07 -10.25 3.94
N TYR A 18 1.30 -10.89 4.79
CA TYR A 18 -0.04 -11.38 4.46
C TYR A 18 -1.06 -10.79 5.41
N THR A 19 -2.27 -10.54 4.92
CA THR A 19 -3.40 -10.22 5.78
C THR A 19 -4.02 -11.48 6.38
N TRP A 20 -4.60 -11.39 7.55
CA TRP A 20 -5.39 -12.46 8.14
C TRP A 20 -6.67 -12.74 7.36
N ARG A 21 -7.16 -11.76 6.64
CA ARG A 21 -8.37 -11.84 5.83
C ARG A 21 -8.22 -12.75 4.61
N PHE A 22 -7.00 -12.85 4.05
CA PHE A 22 -6.69 -13.64 2.87
C PHE A 22 -5.45 -14.51 3.14
N PRO A 23 -5.63 -15.79 3.44
CA PRO A 23 -4.54 -16.66 3.88
C PRO A 23 -3.51 -16.95 2.79
N GLU A 24 -3.90 -16.90 1.52
CA GLU A 24 -3.02 -17.14 0.39
C GLU A 24 -2.79 -15.86 -0.40
N THR A 25 -1.55 -15.44 -0.49
CA THR A 25 -1.17 -14.27 -1.28
C THR A 25 -0.27 -14.69 -2.43
N PRO A 26 -0.67 -14.50 -3.69
CA PRO A 26 0.19 -14.70 -4.83
C PRO A 26 1.37 -13.73 -4.77
N LYS A 27 2.47 -14.11 -5.42
CA LYS A 27 3.62 -13.21 -5.56
C LYS A 27 3.43 -12.27 -6.72
N PHE A 28 4.07 -11.11 -6.65
CA PHE A 28 4.19 -10.22 -7.79
C PHE A 28 4.93 -10.93 -8.94
N ARG A 29 4.45 -10.71 -10.16
CA ARG A 29 5.16 -11.07 -11.39
C ARG A 29 5.97 -9.87 -11.84
N GLN A 30 7.21 -10.12 -12.26
CA GLN A 30 8.06 -9.11 -12.87
C GLN A 30 7.68 -8.92 -14.34
N GLU A 31 7.47 -7.68 -14.74
CA GLU A 31 7.45 -7.20 -16.12
C GLU A 31 8.71 -6.39 -16.41
N GLU A 32 8.85 -5.77 -17.57
CA GLU A 32 10.09 -5.09 -17.96
C GLU A 32 10.46 -3.96 -17.01
N ASP A 33 9.53 -3.07 -16.70
CA ASP A 33 9.73 -1.85 -15.91
C ASP A 33 8.85 -1.76 -14.65
N CYS A 34 8.12 -2.83 -14.31
CA CYS A 34 7.21 -2.84 -13.17
C CYS A 34 7.03 -4.24 -12.58
N ILE A 35 6.39 -4.28 -11.41
CA ILE A 35 5.81 -5.51 -10.86
C ILE A 35 4.29 -5.42 -10.92
N VAL A 36 3.65 -6.56 -11.13
CA VAL A 36 2.19 -6.68 -11.30
C VAL A 36 1.67 -7.85 -10.49
N ASN A 37 0.49 -7.72 -9.90
CA ASN A 37 -0.18 -8.86 -9.26
C ASN A 37 -0.65 -9.88 -10.31
N THR A 38 -0.63 -11.16 -9.94
CA THR A 38 -0.88 -12.26 -10.88
C THR A 38 -2.33 -12.72 -10.92
N ARG A 39 -3.15 -12.23 -10.00
CA ARG A 39 -4.58 -12.52 -9.96
C ARG A 39 -5.36 -11.23 -10.08
N ASP A 40 -6.34 -11.26 -10.93
CA ASP A 40 -7.39 -10.27 -11.00
C ASP A 40 -8.35 -10.55 -9.83
N GLY A 41 -8.24 -9.77 -8.75
CA GLY A 41 -9.16 -9.87 -7.62
C GLY A 41 -10.58 -9.58 -8.08
N ILE A 42 -11.40 -10.63 -8.19
CA ILE A 42 -12.78 -10.48 -8.62
C ILE A 42 -13.58 -9.86 -7.47
N ARG A 43 -14.15 -8.69 -7.71
CA ARG A 43 -14.97 -7.93 -6.73
C ARG A 43 -16.04 -8.77 -6.02
N GLN A 44 -16.52 -9.85 -6.63
CA GLN A 44 -17.59 -10.70 -6.10
C GLN A 44 -17.10 -11.76 -5.09
N ASN A 45 -15.83 -12.15 -5.12
CA ASN A 45 -15.28 -13.25 -4.31
C ASN A 45 -14.23 -12.80 -3.29
N GLY A 46 -14.11 -11.50 -3.08
CA GLY A 46 -13.07 -10.91 -2.22
C GLY A 46 -11.82 -10.52 -3.01
N CYS A 47 -11.04 -9.66 -2.40
CA CYS A 47 -9.83 -9.12 -2.97
C CYS A 47 -8.67 -10.09 -2.76
N ASP A 48 -7.84 -10.30 -3.77
CA ASP A 48 -6.53 -10.91 -3.57
C ASP A 48 -5.55 -9.82 -3.15
N PHE A 49 -4.87 -10.02 -2.03
CA PHE A 49 -3.83 -9.11 -1.56
C PHE A 49 -2.46 -9.67 -1.92
N THR A 50 -1.74 -8.98 -2.79
CA THR A 50 -0.31 -9.22 -3.02
C THR A 50 0.47 -8.10 -2.37
N SER A 51 1.17 -8.40 -1.28
CA SER A 51 1.73 -7.39 -0.40
C SER A 51 3.21 -7.60 -0.11
N ILE A 52 3.99 -6.54 -0.26
CA ILE A 52 5.40 -6.49 0.11
C ILE A 52 5.69 -5.28 0.99
N LEU A 53 6.50 -5.48 2.02
CA LEU A 53 6.97 -4.45 2.93
C LEU A 53 8.49 -4.30 2.86
N LEU A 54 8.97 -3.08 3.00
CA LEU A 54 10.38 -2.82 3.32
C LEU A 54 10.76 -3.55 4.62
N LYS A 55 11.98 -4.08 4.67
CA LYS A 55 12.45 -4.89 5.80
C LYS A 55 12.67 -4.09 7.07
N ASP A 56 12.95 -2.80 6.92
CA ASP A 56 13.23 -1.90 8.04
C ASP A 56 11.96 -1.16 8.48
N ARG A 57 12.00 -0.59 9.68
CA ARG A 57 10.96 0.28 10.24
C ARG A 57 11.37 1.74 10.15
N TYR A 58 10.42 2.59 9.85
CA TYR A 58 10.59 4.02 9.60
C TYR A 58 9.74 4.85 10.55
N GLY A 59 10.25 6.00 10.94
CA GLY A 59 9.60 6.89 11.91
C GLY A 59 9.25 8.26 11.34
N GLU A 60 9.00 9.18 12.25
CA GLU A 60 8.70 10.59 11.94
C GLU A 60 9.77 11.20 11.01
N GLY A 61 9.36 12.07 10.10
CA GLY A 61 10.21 12.67 9.07
C GLY A 61 10.42 11.77 7.84
N THR A 62 9.93 10.53 7.84
CA THR A 62 10.03 9.67 6.67
C THR A 62 8.96 10.03 5.65
N ARG A 63 9.37 10.19 4.41
CA ARG A 63 8.51 10.38 3.24
C ARG A 63 8.68 9.21 2.28
N ILE A 64 7.60 8.48 2.01
CA ILE A 64 7.57 7.40 1.04
C ILE A 64 6.66 7.76 -0.12
N SER A 65 7.11 7.48 -1.34
CA SER A 65 6.31 7.68 -2.55
C SER A 65 6.35 6.43 -3.41
N PHE A 66 5.27 6.10 -4.07
CA PHE A 66 5.26 5.10 -5.13
C PHE A 66 4.53 5.58 -6.37
N SER A 67 4.93 5.05 -7.52
CA SER A 67 4.24 5.24 -8.80
C SER A 67 3.53 3.95 -9.18
N ALA A 68 2.23 4.02 -9.44
CA ALA A 68 1.42 2.86 -9.79
C ALA A 68 0.35 3.19 -10.84
N SER A 69 -0.12 2.15 -11.52
CA SER A 69 -1.31 2.21 -12.35
C SER A 69 -2.21 1.00 -12.08
N PHE A 70 -3.47 1.10 -12.45
CA PHE A 70 -4.43 -0.01 -12.45
C PHE A 70 -5.11 -0.10 -13.81
N GLU A 71 -5.61 -1.27 -14.17
CA GLU A 71 -6.33 -1.46 -15.45
C GLU A 71 -7.73 -0.85 -15.39
N SER A 72 -8.77 -1.54 -15.80
CA SER A 72 -10.14 -1.00 -15.83
C SER A 72 -10.70 -0.64 -14.46
N TYR A 73 -10.30 -1.35 -13.43
CA TYR A 73 -10.49 -1.08 -12.01
C TYR A 73 -9.28 -1.62 -11.25
N GLY A 74 -9.09 -1.20 -10.03
CA GLY A 74 -7.98 -1.67 -9.23
C GLY A 74 -7.81 -0.83 -7.97
N ALA A 75 -7.02 -1.37 -7.05
CA ALA A 75 -6.65 -0.71 -5.82
C ALA A 75 -5.16 -0.95 -5.52
N PRO A 76 -4.26 -0.16 -6.10
CA PRO A 76 -2.89 -0.08 -5.60
C PRO A 76 -2.88 0.66 -4.27
N LEU A 77 -2.27 0.06 -3.25
CA LEU A 77 -2.27 0.54 -1.88
C LEU A 77 -0.85 0.89 -1.43
N LEU A 78 -0.73 1.97 -0.63
CA LEU A 78 0.43 2.17 0.24
C LEU A 78 0.08 1.62 1.63
N MET A 79 0.97 0.78 2.16
CA MET A 79 0.80 0.11 3.45
C MET A 79 1.63 0.79 4.53
N ILE A 80 1.00 1.02 5.68
CA ILE A 80 1.65 1.52 6.89
C ILE A 80 1.31 0.53 8.00
N ALA A 81 2.19 -0.45 8.23
CA ALA A 81 1.94 -1.49 9.21
C ALA A 81 2.62 -1.16 10.55
N GLU A 82 1.82 -1.12 11.60
CA GLU A 82 2.29 -0.82 12.95
C GLU A 82 3.09 -2.00 13.53
N ASP A 83 2.62 -3.22 13.27
CA ASP A 83 3.25 -4.45 13.73
C ASP A 83 3.06 -5.60 12.73
N LEU A 84 3.89 -6.62 12.90
CA LEU A 84 3.84 -7.86 12.16
C LEU A 84 3.89 -9.03 13.14
N GLU A 85 3.05 -10.02 12.90
CA GLU A 85 3.01 -11.28 13.65
C GLU A 85 3.47 -12.43 12.75
N LYS A 86 3.88 -13.55 13.35
CA LYS A 86 4.11 -14.79 12.59
C LYS A 86 2.94 -15.74 12.81
N ASP A 87 2.44 -16.31 11.72
CA ASP A 87 1.47 -17.40 11.79
C ASP A 87 2.16 -18.75 12.13
N SER A 88 1.38 -19.82 12.24
CA SER A 88 1.88 -21.17 12.53
C SER A 88 2.91 -21.68 11.52
N ASP A 89 2.84 -21.20 10.27
CA ASP A 89 3.72 -21.60 9.18
C ASP A 89 4.94 -20.68 9.05
N GLY A 90 5.05 -19.68 9.93
CA GLY A 90 6.15 -18.72 9.98
C GLY A 90 6.01 -17.55 9.01
N ASN A 91 4.88 -17.41 8.31
CA ASN A 91 4.63 -16.28 7.42
C ASN A 91 4.34 -15.03 8.24
N LEU A 92 4.80 -13.89 7.73
CA LEU A 92 4.48 -12.60 8.33
C LEU A 92 3.04 -12.23 8.05
N ARG A 93 2.32 -11.81 9.08
CA ARG A 93 0.95 -11.33 9.04
C ARG A 93 0.88 -9.91 9.57
N PHE A 94 0.06 -9.09 8.95
CA PHE A 94 -0.23 -7.75 9.47
C PHE A 94 -1.03 -7.87 10.77
N GLY A 95 -0.60 -7.15 11.79
CA GLY A 95 -1.40 -6.93 12.99
C GLY A 95 -2.35 -5.74 12.80
N HIS A 96 -1.94 -4.56 13.25
CA HIS A 96 -2.63 -3.30 12.99
C HIS A 96 -1.92 -2.54 11.86
N TYR A 97 -2.69 -2.03 10.89
CA TYR A 97 -2.12 -1.32 9.75
C TYR A 97 -3.11 -0.36 9.10
N GLN A 98 -2.59 0.65 8.42
CA GLN A 98 -3.35 1.57 7.58
C GLN A 98 -3.05 1.31 6.12
N GLU A 99 -4.06 1.49 5.28
CA GLU A 99 -4.00 1.40 3.83
C GLU A 99 -4.38 2.73 3.20
N VAL A 100 -3.49 3.33 2.44
CA VAL A 100 -3.86 4.42 1.52
C VAL A 100 -4.20 3.78 0.19
N ALA A 101 -5.47 3.69 -0.11
CA ALA A 101 -6.01 2.96 -1.25
C ALA A 101 -6.39 3.90 -2.38
N LEU A 102 -5.81 3.69 -3.56
CA LEU A 102 -6.28 4.31 -4.79
C LEU A 102 -7.41 3.47 -5.40
N TRP A 103 -8.31 4.13 -6.09
CA TRP A 103 -9.35 3.50 -6.89
C TRP A 103 -9.89 4.47 -7.94
N GLU A 104 -10.74 4.03 -8.85
CA GLU A 104 -11.20 4.85 -9.99
C GLU A 104 -11.88 6.18 -9.63
N ASN A 105 -12.37 6.34 -8.41
CA ASN A 105 -13.05 7.58 -7.97
C ASN A 105 -12.24 8.41 -6.96
N GLY A 106 -10.94 8.10 -6.76
CA GLY A 106 -10.08 8.85 -5.87
C GLY A 106 -9.20 7.99 -4.97
N PHE A 107 -9.10 8.37 -3.70
CA PHE A 107 -8.41 7.55 -2.71
C PHE A 107 -9.11 7.60 -1.35
N ASN A 108 -8.84 6.60 -0.53
CA ASN A 108 -9.30 6.53 0.85
C ASN A 108 -8.20 5.98 1.76
N VAL A 109 -8.38 6.13 3.07
CA VAL A 109 -7.51 5.53 4.08
C VAL A 109 -8.34 4.61 4.96
N TRP A 110 -7.86 3.37 5.09
CA TRP A 110 -8.47 2.35 5.93
C TRP A 110 -7.60 2.12 7.15
N ASP A 111 -8.22 1.92 8.31
CA ASP A 111 -7.59 1.48 9.55
C ASP A 111 -8.07 0.07 9.86
N ILE A 112 -7.14 -0.90 9.93
CA ILE A 112 -7.48 -2.33 9.93
C ILE A 112 -6.76 -3.05 11.06
N HIS A 113 -7.53 -3.76 11.89
CA HIS A 113 -7.04 -4.59 13.00
C HIS A 113 -7.27 -6.06 12.71
N LYS A 114 -6.21 -6.86 12.57
CA LYS A 114 -6.25 -8.33 12.40
C LYS A 114 -7.35 -8.85 11.45
N GLY A 115 -7.57 -8.16 10.34
CA GLY A 115 -8.58 -8.54 9.35
C GLY A 115 -9.99 -8.02 9.63
N GLU A 116 -10.19 -7.31 10.72
CA GLU A 116 -11.40 -6.52 10.97
C GLU A 116 -11.17 -5.12 10.40
N SER A 117 -12.00 -4.71 9.44
CA SER A 117 -11.97 -3.33 8.98
C SER A 117 -12.75 -2.47 9.95
N SER A 118 -12.08 -1.63 10.70
CA SER A 118 -12.70 -0.51 11.37
C SER A 118 -12.56 0.72 10.49
N PHE A 119 -13.67 1.36 10.23
CA PHE A 119 -13.70 2.52 9.35
C PHE A 119 -13.28 3.77 10.12
N ASN A 120 -12.02 4.13 10.08
CA ASN A 120 -11.65 5.50 10.32
C ASN A 120 -11.64 6.23 8.98
N ILE A 121 -12.84 6.41 8.45
CA ILE A 121 -13.01 7.04 7.15
C ILE A 121 -13.21 8.52 7.36
N GLU A 122 -12.15 9.27 7.32
CA GLU A 122 -12.23 10.52 6.62
C GLU A 122 -12.17 10.20 5.13
N TRP A 123 -13.31 10.11 4.49
CA TRP A 123 -13.41 10.01 3.05
C TRP A 123 -12.86 11.28 2.44
N LEU A 124 -11.58 11.26 2.17
CA LEU A 124 -10.88 12.33 1.51
C LEU A 124 -11.07 12.12 0.03
N LEU A 125 -11.85 12.98 -0.60
CA LEU A 125 -12.06 13.03 -2.05
C LEU A 125 -12.94 11.94 -2.66
N ARG A 126 -14.08 11.66 -2.08
CA ARG A 126 -15.14 10.89 -2.73
C ARG A 126 -15.54 11.52 -4.05
N ASN A 127 -15.53 10.73 -5.12
CA ASN A 127 -16.17 11.01 -6.42
C ASN A 127 -15.75 12.31 -7.13
N ASP A 128 -14.90 13.13 -6.52
CA ASP A 128 -14.50 14.43 -7.04
C ASP A 128 -13.11 14.39 -7.68
N PHE A 129 -12.47 13.22 -7.65
CA PHE A 129 -11.11 13.04 -8.12
C PHE A 129 -10.96 11.70 -8.86
N PRO A 130 -11.55 11.56 -10.05
CA PRO A 130 -11.45 10.33 -10.82
C PRO A 130 -10.00 10.11 -11.26
N LEU A 131 -9.48 8.93 -10.92
CA LEU A 131 -8.20 8.44 -11.40
C LEU A 131 -8.41 7.67 -12.71
N THR A 132 -7.58 7.96 -13.70
CA THR A 132 -7.73 7.35 -15.03
C THR A 132 -7.09 5.97 -15.06
N PRO A 133 -7.85 4.89 -15.38
CA PRO A 133 -7.29 3.57 -15.59
C PRO A 133 -6.19 3.58 -16.65
N GLY A 134 -5.13 2.80 -16.43
CA GLY A 134 -3.95 2.73 -17.31
C GLY A 134 -2.97 3.89 -17.17
N GLN A 135 -3.35 4.99 -16.55
CA GLN A 135 -2.46 6.11 -16.25
C GLN A 135 -1.64 5.83 -15.00
N ARG A 136 -0.40 6.32 -14.96
CA ARG A 136 0.44 6.30 -13.75
C ARG A 136 0.01 7.42 -12.81
N HIS A 137 -0.14 7.05 -11.54
CA HIS A 137 -0.45 7.95 -10.44
C HIS A 137 0.66 7.89 -9.41
N GLU A 138 0.97 9.03 -8.81
CA GLU A 138 1.95 9.15 -7.73
C GLU A 138 1.24 9.26 -6.38
N VAL A 139 1.62 8.40 -5.45
CA VAL A 139 1.15 8.46 -4.06
C VAL A 139 2.33 8.74 -3.17
N THR A 140 2.20 9.73 -2.31
CA THR A 140 3.21 10.07 -1.31
C THR A 140 2.58 10.10 0.07
N VAL A 141 3.25 9.53 1.06
CA VAL A 141 2.91 9.66 2.47
C VAL A 141 4.12 10.14 3.24
N GLU A 142 3.94 11.16 4.04
CA GLU A 142 4.90 11.64 5.02
C GLU A 142 4.43 11.27 6.42
N LEU A 143 5.27 10.57 7.16
CA LEU A 143 5.03 10.20 8.55
C LEU A 143 5.33 11.39 9.45
N ARG A 144 4.33 11.81 10.22
CA ARG A 144 4.45 12.83 11.26
C ARG A 144 3.96 12.26 12.59
N LYS A 145 4.29 12.93 13.68
CA LYS A 145 3.81 12.52 15.00
C LYS A 145 2.29 12.40 15.04
N LYS A 146 1.77 11.14 15.13
CA LYS A 146 0.34 10.83 15.13
C LYS A 146 -0.44 11.37 13.91
N ARG A 147 0.25 11.60 12.78
CA ARG A 147 -0.37 12.12 11.56
C ARG A 147 0.26 11.51 10.32
N LEU A 148 -0.55 11.37 9.29
CA LEU A 148 -0.14 11.05 7.94
C LEU A 148 -0.47 12.23 7.04
N LYS A 149 0.52 12.80 6.37
CA LYS A 149 0.27 13.74 5.31
C LYS A 149 0.37 13.00 3.99
N ILE A 150 -0.70 13.03 3.21
CA ILE A 150 -0.88 12.18 2.04
C ILE A 150 -1.04 13.08 0.81
N TRP A 151 -0.38 12.72 -0.27
CA TRP A 151 -0.56 13.31 -1.58
C TRP A 151 -0.89 12.20 -2.58
N VAL A 152 -1.82 12.48 -3.47
CA VAL A 152 -2.12 11.69 -4.65
C VAL A 152 -2.13 12.66 -5.83
N ASP A 153 -1.16 12.52 -6.70
CA ASP A 153 -0.88 13.47 -7.78
C ASP A 153 -0.80 14.93 -7.24
N ASP A 154 -1.68 15.82 -7.64
CA ASP A 154 -1.74 17.22 -7.21
C ASP A 154 -2.63 17.48 -5.97
N ARG A 155 -3.23 16.44 -5.40
CA ARG A 155 -4.13 16.54 -4.25
C ARG A 155 -3.44 16.12 -2.96
N SER A 156 -3.80 16.76 -1.87
CA SER A 156 -3.25 16.40 -0.55
C SER A 156 -4.25 16.53 0.57
N CYS A 157 -4.01 15.77 1.62
CA CYS A 157 -4.73 15.82 2.88
C CYS A 157 -3.81 15.49 4.06
N GLU A 158 -4.30 15.74 5.26
CA GLU A 158 -3.63 15.34 6.50
C GLU A 158 -4.62 14.57 7.38
N LEU A 159 -4.22 13.40 7.85
CA LEU A 159 -5.03 12.53 8.69
C LEU A 159 -4.40 12.39 10.07
N TYR A 160 -5.21 12.53 11.12
CA TYR A 160 -4.80 12.24 12.50
C TYR A 160 -5.03 10.75 12.80
N VAL A 161 -3.95 10.04 13.13
CA VAL A 161 -3.96 8.61 13.46
C VAL A 161 -3.41 8.43 14.89
N PRO A 162 -4.27 8.43 15.91
CA PRO A 162 -3.83 8.40 17.31
C PRO A 162 -3.07 7.13 17.69
N SER A 163 -3.34 6.02 17.03
CA SER A 163 -2.65 4.74 17.22
C SER A 163 -1.24 4.71 16.64
N LEU A 164 -0.92 5.56 15.65
CA LEU A 164 0.35 5.51 14.92
C LEU A 164 1.56 5.47 15.88
N PRO A 165 2.36 4.39 15.87
CA PRO A 165 3.53 4.26 16.74
C PRO A 165 4.69 5.14 16.24
N GLU A 166 5.79 5.15 16.98
CA GLU A 166 6.99 5.90 16.60
C GLU A 166 7.65 5.36 15.32
N LYS A 167 7.53 4.06 15.06
CA LYS A 167 8.07 3.41 13.86
C LYS A 167 7.10 2.38 13.30
N VAL A 168 6.98 2.38 11.98
CA VAL A 168 6.11 1.51 11.19
C VAL A 168 6.88 0.80 10.10
N TYR A 169 6.35 -0.31 9.58
CA TYR A 169 6.77 -0.87 8.31
C TYR A 169 6.01 -0.18 7.18
N LEU A 170 6.70 0.05 6.07
CA LEU A 170 6.13 0.69 4.89
C LEU A 170 6.21 -0.25 3.69
N GLY A 171 5.22 -0.19 2.83
CA GLY A 171 5.21 -1.02 1.63
C GLY A 171 4.05 -0.75 0.70
N ILE A 172 3.82 -1.71 -0.18
CA ILE A 172 2.79 -1.62 -1.21
C ILE A 172 1.99 -2.92 -1.28
N THR A 173 0.74 -2.78 -1.67
CA THR A 173 -0.17 -3.90 -1.89
C THR A 173 -0.96 -3.70 -3.18
N ALA A 174 -1.06 -4.74 -3.97
CA ALA A 174 -2.07 -4.84 -5.01
C ALA A 174 -3.30 -5.54 -4.42
N CYS A 175 -4.40 -4.82 -4.36
CA CYS A 175 -5.71 -5.32 -4.00
C CYS A 175 -6.54 -5.47 -5.28
N GLU A 176 -7.78 -5.40 -5.32
CA GLU A 176 -8.69 -5.51 -6.47
C GLU A 176 -8.06 -5.20 -7.85
N GLY A 177 -8.45 -5.96 -8.87
CA GLY A 177 -8.03 -5.75 -10.25
C GLY A 177 -6.55 -6.02 -10.51
N ILE A 178 -6.05 -5.52 -11.62
CA ILE A 178 -4.66 -5.61 -12.02
C ILE A 178 -3.96 -4.28 -11.76
N ASN A 179 -2.96 -4.33 -10.92
CA ASN A 179 -2.19 -3.16 -10.47
C ASN A 179 -0.72 -3.33 -10.82
N ARG A 180 -0.09 -2.26 -11.31
CA ARG A 180 1.34 -2.20 -11.62
C ARG A 180 2.03 -1.17 -10.75
N PHE A 181 3.19 -1.53 -10.23
CA PHE A 181 4.06 -0.63 -9.47
C PHE A 181 5.38 -0.48 -10.23
N TYR A 182 5.81 0.77 -10.42
CA TYR A 182 6.96 1.12 -11.26
C TYR A 182 8.17 1.55 -10.44
N ARG A 183 7.95 2.33 -9.40
CA ARG A 183 9.00 2.92 -8.57
C ARG A 183 8.50 3.16 -7.16
N LEU A 184 9.42 3.02 -6.20
CA LEU A 184 9.23 3.46 -4.83
C LEU A 184 10.43 4.29 -4.40
N THR A 185 10.17 5.45 -3.83
CA THR A 185 11.20 6.29 -3.21
C THR A 185 10.95 6.44 -1.73
N LEU A 186 12.03 6.56 -0.96
CA LEU A 186 11.97 6.81 0.47
C LEU A 186 13.04 7.81 0.83
N GLU A 187 12.61 8.89 1.45
CA GLU A 187 13.43 9.97 1.98
C GLU A 187 13.26 10.02 3.49
N GLN A 188 14.30 10.37 4.20
CA GLN A 188 14.28 10.53 5.65
C GLN A 188 15.00 11.84 5.99
N GLU A 189 14.32 12.74 6.70
CA GLU A 189 14.91 13.98 7.21
C GLU A 189 15.85 13.72 8.39
#